data_11c3289d94dd0af167d4bc990426800a
#
_entry.id   11c3289d94dd0af167d4bc990426800a
#
_cell.length_a   1.000
_cell.length_b   1.000
_cell.length_c   1.000
_cell.angle_alpha   90.00
_cell.angle_beta   90.00
_cell.angle_gamma   90.00
#
_symmetry.space_group_name_H-M   'P 1'
#
loop_
_entity.id
_entity.type
_entity.pdbx_description
1 polymer ?
#
loop_
_entity_poly.entity_id
_entity_poly.type
_entity_poly.pdbx_seq_one_letter_code
_entity_poly.pdbx_strand_id
1 'polypeptide(L)'
;MAVRTGVDVVFKGVASAASGLSVRHLRLGGSMQPTATVLVYSDDSNTREQVRLATGRRPAPDVPVVEFVECATPAAVVKELDRGGIDVCVLDGEAVPMGGMGVCRQIKDEVFNCPPVLLLIGRPQDAWLATWSRAEAAVTLPVEPVEFAEALAGLLRTKRLQSA
;
A
#
# COMPACT_ATOMS: atom_id res chain seq x y z
N MET A 1 44.15 -10.33 18.89
CA MET A 1 43.62 -11.38 19.76
C MET A 1 42.40 -10.87 20.49
N ALA A 2 41.25 -11.19 20.02
CA ALA A 2 40.03 -11.22 20.83
C ALA A 2 38.93 -11.91 20.00
N VAL A 3 38.65 -13.12 20.46
CA VAL A 3 37.55 -13.94 20.00
C VAL A 3 36.24 -13.29 20.45
N ARG A 4 35.33 -13.02 19.54
CA ARG A 4 33.98 -12.67 19.89
C ARG A 4 33.05 -13.83 19.62
N THR A 5 32.71 -14.50 20.68
CA THR A 5 31.62 -15.45 20.78
C THR A 5 30.29 -14.73 20.65
N GLY A 6 29.57 -15.03 19.57
CA GLY A 6 28.17 -14.70 19.46
C GLY A 6 27.34 -15.59 20.37
N VAL A 7 26.53 -15.02 21.23
CA VAL A 7 25.54 -15.75 22.00
C VAL A 7 24.22 -15.69 21.22
N ASP A 8 23.91 -16.80 20.55
CA ASP A 8 22.56 -17.06 20.07
C ASP A 8 21.68 -17.38 21.29
N VAL A 9 20.85 -16.42 21.67
CA VAL A 9 19.81 -16.70 22.65
C VAL A 9 18.58 -17.24 21.89
N VAL A 10 18.51 -18.57 21.84
CA VAL A 10 17.30 -19.26 21.38
C VAL A 10 16.32 -19.29 22.54
N PHE A 11 15.31 -18.44 22.48
CA PHE A 11 14.14 -18.58 23.35
C PHE A 11 13.25 -19.71 22.83
N LYS A 12 13.37 -20.89 23.40
CA LYS A 12 12.33 -21.92 23.35
C LYS A 12 11.27 -21.56 24.39
N GLY A 13 10.16 -21.01 23.95
CA GLY A 13 8.98 -20.74 24.77
C GLY A 13 7.74 -21.29 24.09
N VAL A 14 7.32 -22.44 24.58
CA VAL A 14 5.96 -23.01 24.68
C VAL A 14 4.91 -22.49 23.70
N ALA A 15 4.51 -23.36 22.78
CA ALA A 15 3.32 -23.20 21.95
C ALA A 15 2.05 -23.19 22.81
N SER A 16 1.27 -22.13 22.70
CA SER A 16 -0.15 -22.15 22.95
C SER A 16 -0.85 -21.41 21.82
N ALA A 17 -1.83 -22.10 21.25
CA ALA A 17 -2.60 -21.70 20.11
C ALA A 17 -3.32 -20.35 20.36
N ALA A 18 -3.04 -19.36 19.51
CA ALA A 18 -3.97 -18.30 19.13
C ALA A 18 -3.45 -17.57 17.90
N SER A 19 -4.16 -17.75 16.80
CA SER A 19 -4.51 -16.78 15.76
C SER A 19 -3.48 -15.72 15.38
N GLY A 20 -2.77 -15.91 14.26
CA GLY A 20 -2.55 -14.84 13.30
C GLY A 20 -1.71 -13.62 13.71
N LEU A 21 -0.59 -13.81 14.38
CA LEU A 21 0.43 -12.78 14.46
C LEU A 21 1.37 -12.96 13.26
N SER A 22 1.18 -12.10 12.25
CA SER A 22 2.20 -11.87 11.23
C SER A 22 3.50 -11.50 11.92
N VAL A 23 4.48 -12.37 11.81
CA VAL A 23 5.81 -12.11 12.37
C VAL A 23 6.43 -10.99 11.56
N ARG A 24 6.28 -9.74 12.05
CA ARG A 24 7.12 -8.64 11.60
C ARG A 24 8.54 -9.01 11.96
N HIS A 25 9.38 -9.20 10.96
CA HIS A 25 10.81 -9.40 11.17
C HIS A 25 11.36 -8.20 11.93
N LEU A 26 11.57 -8.37 13.23
CA LEU A 26 12.38 -7.47 14.05
C LEU A 26 13.83 -7.61 13.57
N ARG A 27 14.25 -6.77 12.64
CA ARG A 27 15.67 -6.56 12.39
C ARG A 27 16.23 -5.74 13.53
N LEU A 28 16.81 -6.43 14.51
CA LEU A 28 17.66 -5.80 15.52
C LEU A 28 18.94 -5.31 14.82
N GLY A 29 19.15 -3.98 14.77
CA GLY A 29 20.44 -3.40 14.39
C GLY A 29 20.49 -2.59 13.10
N GLY A 30 19.46 -1.81 12.79
CA GLY A 30 19.50 -0.75 11.78
C GLY A 30 18.59 0.38 12.21
N SER A 31 18.94 1.62 11.93
CA SER A 31 18.02 2.74 12.14
C SER A 31 16.68 2.37 11.51
N MET A 32 15.64 2.27 12.32
CA MET A 32 14.29 1.96 11.83
C MET A 32 13.83 3.13 10.96
N GLN A 33 14.07 3.00 9.65
CA GLN A 33 13.50 3.97 8.72
C GLN A 33 11.99 3.75 8.71
N PRO A 34 11.21 4.82 8.81
CA PRO A 34 9.76 4.70 8.75
C PRO A 34 9.37 4.04 7.43
N THR A 35 8.46 3.08 7.51
CA THR A 35 7.95 2.33 6.36
C THR A 35 6.46 2.66 6.20
N ALA A 36 6.02 2.89 4.96
CA ALA A 36 4.62 3.01 4.60
C ALA A 36 4.17 1.77 3.83
N THR A 37 2.99 1.27 4.13
CA THR A 37 2.41 0.14 3.43
C THR A 37 1.40 0.62 2.40
N VAL A 38 1.65 0.30 1.13
CA VAL A 38 0.79 0.65 -0.01
C VAL A 38 0.14 -0.62 -0.54
N LEU A 39 -1.20 -0.65 -0.50
CA LEU A 39 -1.97 -1.70 -1.14
C LEU A 39 -2.14 -1.37 -2.62
N VAL A 40 -1.88 -2.34 -3.50
CA VAL A 40 -2.08 -2.21 -4.95
C VAL A 40 -3.07 -3.26 -5.42
N TYR A 41 -4.15 -2.82 -6.04
CA TYR A 41 -5.17 -3.67 -6.63
C TYR A 41 -5.16 -3.54 -8.14
N SER A 42 -4.95 -4.63 -8.82
CA SER A 42 -5.21 -4.89 -10.24
C SER A 42 -5.24 -6.39 -10.48
N ASP A 43 -6.10 -6.88 -11.36
CA ASP A 43 -6.05 -8.26 -11.84
C ASP A 43 -4.84 -8.50 -12.77
N ASP A 44 -4.34 -7.45 -13.43
CA ASP A 44 -3.14 -7.50 -14.26
C ASP A 44 -1.85 -7.34 -13.43
N SER A 45 -1.02 -8.37 -13.42
CA SER A 45 0.29 -8.35 -12.77
C SER A 45 1.25 -7.31 -13.36
N ASN A 46 1.12 -6.99 -14.66
CA ASN A 46 1.95 -5.97 -15.30
C ASN A 46 1.62 -4.58 -14.77
N THR A 47 0.35 -4.28 -14.55
CA THR A 47 -0.07 -3.00 -13.93
C THR A 47 0.50 -2.89 -12.52
N ARG A 48 0.42 -3.96 -11.70
CA ARG A 48 1.01 -3.95 -10.36
C ARG A 48 2.52 -3.73 -10.40
N GLU A 49 3.23 -4.36 -11.34
CA GLU A 49 4.67 -4.18 -11.51
C GLU A 49 5.02 -2.75 -11.95
N GLN A 50 4.26 -2.15 -12.86
CA GLN A 50 4.45 -0.74 -13.27
C GLN A 50 4.34 0.21 -12.07
N VAL A 51 3.36 0.00 -11.19
CA VAL A 51 3.20 0.77 -9.95
C VAL A 51 4.43 0.63 -9.06
N ARG A 52 4.93 -0.58 -8.87
CA ARG A 52 6.14 -0.83 -8.06
C ARG A 52 7.38 -0.14 -8.64
N LEU A 53 7.58 -0.26 -9.95
CA LEU A 53 8.71 0.38 -10.64
C LEU A 53 8.63 1.91 -10.59
N ALA A 54 7.44 2.48 -10.77
CA ALA A 54 7.22 3.92 -10.69
C ALA A 54 7.45 4.48 -9.28
N THR A 55 7.14 3.71 -8.24
CA THR A 55 7.38 4.09 -6.84
C THR A 55 8.86 3.99 -6.47
N GLY A 56 9.56 3.00 -7.00
CA GLY A 56 10.89 2.65 -6.55
C GLY A 56 10.91 2.27 -5.06
N ARG A 57 11.99 2.57 -4.38
CA ARG A 57 12.10 2.33 -2.93
C ARG A 57 11.27 3.32 -2.11
N ARG A 58 11.17 4.55 -2.58
CA ARG A 58 10.33 5.62 -2.02
C ARG A 58 9.99 6.62 -3.12
N PRO A 59 8.77 7.15 -3.15
CA PRO A 59 8.36 8.06 -4.22
C PRO A 59 8.94 9.48 -4.10
N ALA A 60 9.42 9.88 -2.91
CA ALA A 60 10.09 11.15 -2.68
C ALA A 60 11.04 11.06 -1.48
N PRO A 61 12.08 11.91 -1.37
CA PRO A 61 13.06 11.85 -0.28
C PRO A 61 12.49 12.07 1.13
N ASP A 62 11.41 12.83 1.23
CA ASP A 62 10.76 13.24 2.48
C ASP A 62 9.65 12.29 2.97
N VAL A 63 9.37 11.22 2.20
CA VAL A 63 8.36 10.21 2.56
C VAL A 63 9.01 8.88 2.98
N PRO A 64 8.29 8.02 3.69
CA PRO A 64 8.81 6.72 4.10
C PRO A 64 9.19 5.81 2.93
N VAL A 65 10.01 4.81 3.21
CA VAL A 65 10.20 3.65 2.32
C VAL A 65 8.87 2.93 2.17
N VAL A 66 8.54 2.49 0.95
CA VAL A 66 7.27 1.83 0.65
C VAL A 66 7.43 0.32 0.63
N GLU A 67 6.54 -0.36 1.34
CA GLU A 67 6.29 -1.80 1.20
C GLU A 67 4.92 -2.01 0.53
N PHE A 68 4.83 -3.01 -0.35
CA PHE A 68 3.62 -3.27 -1.11
C PHE A 68 2.85 -4.48 -0.60
N VAL A 69 1.52 -4.34 -0.59
CA VAL A 69 0.56 -5.44 -0.47
C VAL A 69 -0.19 -5.54 -1.79
N GLU A 70 0.05 -6.61 -2.55
CA GLU A 70 -0.57 -6.80 -3.86
C GLU A 70 -1.86 -7.60 -3.75
N CYS A 71 -2.92 -7.10 -4.35
CA CYS A 71 -4.23 -7.72 -4.40
C CYS A 71 -4.67 -7.89 -5.85
N ALA A 72 -5.05 -9.10 -6.24
CA ALA A 72 -5.57 -9.40 -7.56
C ALA A 72 -7.10 -9.47 -7.61
N THR A 73 -7.77 -9.40 -6.46
CA THR A 73 -9.24 -9.49 -6.36
C THR A 73 -9.80 -8.45 -5.38
N PRO A 74 -11.05 -8.01 -5.57
CA PRO A 74 -11.72 -7.10 -4.63
C PRO A 74 -11.80 -7.67 -3.22
N ALA A 75 -12.08 -8.96 -3.08
CA ALA A 75 -12.15 -9.64 -1.78
C ALA A 75 -10.80 -9.59 -1.02
N ALA A 76 -9.67 -9.69 -1.74
CA ALA A 76 -8.35 -9.56 -1.15
C ALA A 76 -8.13 -8.14 -0.62
N VAL A 77 -8.60 -7.11 -1.32
CA VAL A 77 -8.52 -5.70 -0.87
C VAL A 77 -9.23 -5.52 0.47
N VAL A 78 -10.48 -5.95 0.57
CA VAL A 78 -11.27 -5.86 1.82
C VAL A 78 -10.56 -6.59 2.95
N LYS A 79 -10.11 -7.81 2.72
CA LYS A 79 -9.40 -8.63 3.71
C LYS A 79 -8.13 -7.96 4.23
N GLU A 80 -7.33 -7.34 3.37
CA GLU A 80 -6.11 -6.65 3.80
C GLU A 80 -6.43 -5.35 4.55
N LEU A 81 -7.47 -4.63 4.16
CA LEU A 81 -7.95 -3.45 4.89
C LEU A 81 -8.47 -3.79 6.28
N ASP A 82 -9.19 -4.91 6.43
CA ASP A 82 -9.67 -5.40 7.73
C ASP A 82 -8.53 -5.80 8.67
N ARG A 83 -7.41 -6.26 8.12
CA ARG A 83 -6.19 -6.51 8.91
C ARG A 83 -5.55 -5.23 9.43
N GLY A 84 -5.81 -4.11 8.77
CA GLY A 84 -5.23 -2.81 9.09
C GLY A 84 -3.77 -2.66 8.67
N GLY A 85 -3.23 -1.45 8.92
CA GLY A 85 -1.83 -1.14 8.64
C GLY A 85 -1.55 -0.70 7.20
N ILE A 86 -2.57 -0.45 6.40
CA ILE A 86 -2.47 0.12 5.05
C ILE A 86 -2.47 1.66 5.16
N ASP A 87 -1.48 2.30 4.54
CA ASP A 87 -1.35 3.76 4.55
C ASP A 87 -1.99 4.43 3.33
N VAL A 88 -1.88 3.81 2.16
CA VAL A 88 -2.48 4.28 0.90
C VAL A 88 -2.94 3.07 0.08
N CYS A 89 -4.05 3.21 -0.63
CA CYS A 89 -4.52 2.25 -1.63
C CYS A 89 -4.30 2.81 -3.03
N VAL A 90 -3.72 2.00 -3.93
CA VAL A 90 -3.66 2.24 -5.37
C VAL A 90 -4.59 1.23 -6.04
N LEU A 91 -5.63 1.72 -6.71
CA LEU A 91 -6.66 0.87 -7.29
C LEU A 91 -6.75 1.08 -8.80
N ASP A 92 -6.64 -0.01 -9.54
CA ASP A 92 -6.75 0.00 -11.00
C ASP A 92 -8.20 0.11 -11.44
N GLY A 93 -8.56 1.22 -12.09
CA GLY A 93 -9.89 1.49 -12.61
C GLY A 93 -10.32 0.54 -13.72
N GLU A 94 -9.36 -0.05 -14.43
CA GLU A 94 -9.61 -0.96 -15.56
C GLU A 94 -9.66 -2.43 -15.13
N ALA A 95 -9.43 -2.74 -13.85
CA ALA A 95 -9.43 -4.12 -13.34
C ALA A 95 -10.78 -4.81 -13.51
N VAL A 96 -10.73 -6.12 -13.76
CA VAL A 96 -11.91 -6.98 -13.87
C VAL A 96 -11.91 -8.04 -12.77
N PRO A 97 -13.07 -8.52 -12.31
CA PRO A 97 -14.45 -8.20 -12.71
C PRO A 97 -14.98 -6.88 -12.14
N MET A 98 -14.29 -6.24 -11.20
CA MET A 98 -14.68 -4.97 -10.60
C MET A 98 -13.56 -3.96 -10.72
N GLY A 99 -13.80 -2.85 -11.42
CA GLY A 99 -12.85 -1.76 -11.55
C GLY A 99 -12.57 -1.05 -10.22
N GLY A 100 -11.39 -0.46 -10.11
CA GLY A 100 -10.94 0.23 -8.90
C GLY A 100 -11.88 1.32 -8.40
N MET A 101 -12.67 1.93 -9.27
CA MET A 101 -13.68 2.94 -8.88
C MET A 101 -14.80 2.33 -8.04
N GLY A 102 -15.31 1.15 -8.45
CA GLY A 102 -16.30 0.38 -7.68
C GLY A 102 -15.73 -0.09 -6.34
N VAL A 103 -14.52 -0.63 -6.36
CA VAL A 103 -13.81 -1.03 -5.13
C VAL A 103 -13.58 0.16 -4.21
N CYS A 104 -13.15 1.31 -4.76
CA CYS A 104 -12.96 2.54 -3.99
C CYS A 104 -14.26 2.96 -3.29
N ARG A 105 -15.35 3.00 -4.03
CA ARG A 105 -16.67 3.35 -3.48
C ARG A 105 -17.06 2.42 -2.34
N GLN A 106 -16.90 1.11 -2.55
CA GLN A 106 -17.21 0.09 -1.55
C GLN A 106 -16.40 0.29 -0.27
N ILE A 107 -15.06 0.37 -0.37
CA ILE A 107 -14.21 0.50 0.81
C ILE A 107 -14.40 1.83 1.55
N LYS A 108 -14.76 2.92 0.83
CA LYS A 108 -15.10 4.20 1.45
C LYS A 108 -16.41 4.15 2.25
N ASP A 109 -17.33 3.26 1.87
CA ASP A 109 -18.60 3.05 2.58
C ASP A 109 -18.46 2.07 3.75
N GLU A 110 -17.65 1.03 3.61
CA GLU A 110 -17.60 -0.11 4.54
C GLU A 110 -16.43 -0.06 5.53
N VAL A 111 -15.29 0.56 5.16
CA VAL A 111 -14.08 0.54 5.98
C VAL A 111 -13.99 1.80 6.85
N PHE A 112 -14.00 1.59 8.17
CA PHE A 112 -13.78 2.68 9.11
C PHE A 112 -12.33 3.21 8.99
N ASN A 113 -12.16 4.53 8.92
CA ASN A 113 -10.87 5.17 8.68
C ASN A 113 -10.16 4.65 7.41
N CYS A 114 -10.92 4.48 6.32
CA CYS A 114 -10.40 4.05 5.05
C CYS A 114 -9.17 4.88 4.63
N PRO A 115 -8.07 4.24 4.24
CA PRO A 115 -6.89 4.94 3.76
C PRO A 115 -7.21 5.81 2.53
N PRO A 116 -6.39 6.84 2.26
CA PRO A 116 -6.51 7.59 1.00
C PRO A 116 -6.29 6.66 -0.19
N VAL A 117 -7.02 6.94 -1.27
CA VAL A 117 -7.03 6.14 -2.49
C VAL A 117 -6.50 6.95 -3.66
N LEU A 118 -5.57 6.34 -4.40
CA LEU A 118 -5.13 6.78 -5.71
C LEU A 118 -5.71 5.84 -6.75
N LEU A 119 -6.50 6.37 -7.69
CA LEU A 119 -7.05 5.62 -8.81
C LEU A 119 -6.13 5.67 -10.02
N LEU A 120 -5.97 4.53 -10.68
CA LEU A 120 -5.44 4.48 -12.03
C LEU A 120 -6.63 4.49 -12.99
N ILE A 121 -6.67 5.47 -13.89
CA ILE A 121 -7.77 5.65 -14.84
C ILE A 121 -7.27 5.42 -16.27
N GLY A 122 -8.08 4.74 -17.10
CA GLY A 122 -7.68 4.43 -18.48
C GLY A 122 -7.67 5.64 -19.40
N ARG A 123 -8.48 6.68 -19.12
CA ARG A 123 -8.63 7.85 -19.98
C ARG A 123 -8.73 9.12 -19.14
N PRO A 124 -8.10 10.25 -19.58
CA PRO A 124 -8.16 11.52 -18.86
C PRO A 124 -9.59 12.04 -18.62
N GLN A 125 -10.52 11.79 -19.57
CA GLN A 125 -11.92 12.19 -19.46
C GLN A 125 -12.69 11.44 -18.35
N ASP A 126 -12.14 10.35 -17.82
CA ASP A 126 -12.73 9.59 -16.72
C ASP A 126 -12.33 10.12 -15.33
N ALA A 127 -11.56 11.23 -15.28
CA ALA A 127 -11.09 11.83 -14.02
C ALA A 127 -12.22 12.22 -13.06
N TRP A 128 -13.41 12.55 -13.56
CA TRP A 128 -14.60 12.83 -12.73
C TRP A 128 -15.05 11.62 -11.91
N LEU A 129 -14.74 10.40 -12.37
CA LEU A 129 -15.04 9.15 -11.65
C LEU A 129 -14.22 9.02 -10.35
N ALA A 130 -13.04 9.64 -10.28
CA ALA A 130 -12.29 9.72 -9.04
C ALA A 130 -13.08 10.46 -7.95
N THR A 131 -13.66 11.60 -8.29
CA THR A 131 -14.53 12.36 -7.37
C THR A 131 -15.79 11.57 -7.00
N TRP A 132 -16.43 10.93 -7.98
CA TRP A 132 -17.60 10.09 -7.75
C TRP A 132 -17.30 8.92 -6.79
N SER A 133 -16.17 8.28 -6.94
CA SER A 133 -15.72 7.16 -6.07
C SER A 133 -15.16 7.61 -4.73
N ARG A 134 -14.99 8.92 -4.53
CA ARG A 134 -14.35 9.54 -3.35
C ARG A 134 -12.86 9.20 -3.20
N ALA A 135 -12.18 8.94 -4.31
CA ALA A 135 -10.73 8.83 -4.31
C ALA A 135 -10.08 10.22 -4.10
N GLU A 136 -8.94 10.24 -3.45
CA GLU A 136 -8.18 11.46 -3.15
C GLU A 136 -7.30 11.91 -4.32
N ALA A 137 -6.90 10.98 -5.21
CA ALA A 137 -6.08 11.28 -6.38
C ALA A 137 -6.39 10.32 -7.53
N ALA A 138 -6.04 10.72 -8.74
CA ALA A 138 -6.11 9.88 -9.94
C ALA A 138 -4.90 10.12 -10.84
N VAL A 139 -4.40 9.06 -11.46
CA VAL A 139 -3.32 9.07 -12.45
C VAL A 139 -3.77 8.28 -13.67
N THR A 140 -3.46 8.77 -14.85
CA THR A 140 -3.86 8.11 -16.10
C THR A 140 -2.90 7.00 -16.46
N LEU A 141 -3.43 5.88 -16.94
CA LEU A 141 -2.66 4.78 -17.54
C LEU A 141 -2.22 5.13 -18.98
N PRO A 142 -1.05 4.67 -19.45
CA PRO A 142 -0.05 3.90 -18.70
C PRO A 142 0.61 4.72 -17.59
N VAL A 143 1.07 4.06 -16.53
CA VAL A 143 1.68 4.74 -15.39
C VAL A 143 2.92 5.52 -15.81
N GLU A 144 2.85 6.86 -15.73
CA GLU A 144 4.00 7.72 -15.92
C GLU A 144 4.72 7.85 -14.57
N PRO A 145 6.04 7.49 -14.48
CA PRO A 145 6.71 7.35 -13.20
C PRO A 145 6.76 8.61 -12.34
N VAL A 146 7.00 9.78 -12.96
CA VAL A 146 7.12 11.05 -12.22
C VAL A 146 5.77 11.49 -11.68
N GLU A 147 4.74 11.51 -12.52
CA GLU A 147 3.39 11.88 -12.14
C GLU A 147 2.85 10.96 -11.03
N PHE A 148 3.05 9.66 -11.18
CA PHE A 148 2.63 8.67 -10.20
C PHE A 148 3.35 8.85 -8.86
N ALA A 149 4.68 9.01 -8.89
CA ALA A 149 5.48 9.19 -7.68
C ALA A 149 5.08 10.47 -6.92
N GLU A 150 4.81 11.56 -7.63
CA GLU A 150 4.34 12.82 -7.03
C GLU A 150 2.96 12.65 -6.38
N ALA A 151 2.02 12.01 -7.06
CA ALA A 151 0.68 11.76 -6.54
C ALA A 151 0.71 10.87 -5.28
N LEU A 152 1.46 9.77 -5.32
CA LEU A 152 1.62 8.86 -4.18
C LEU A 152 2.31 9.56 -3.00
N ALA A 153 3.39 10.32 -3.25
CA ALA A 153 4.06 11.08 -2.21
C ALA A 153 3.13 12.11 -1.55
N GLY A 154 2.28 12.77 -2.33
CA GLY A 154 1.26 13.69 -1.82
C GLY A 154 0.31 13.02 -0.84
N LEU A 155 -0.19 11.84 -1.15
CA LEU A 155 -1.08 11.07 -0.27
C LEU A 155 -0.36 10.59 1.00
N LEU A 156 0.88 10.15 0.88
CA LEU A 156 1.69 9.74 2.04
C LEU A 156 1.97 10.89 3.01
N ARG A 157 2.19 12.10 2.49
CA ARG A 157 2.35 13.32 3.32
C ARG A 157 1.07 13.66 4.07
N THR A 158 -0.07 13.62 3.39
CA THR A 158 -1.39 13.88 3.99
C THR A 158 -1.69 12.87 5.09
N LYS A 159 -1.42 11.59 4.88
CA LYS A 159 -1.62 10.54 5.88
C LYS A 159 -0.76 10.78 7.13
N ARG A 160 0.49 11.17 6.96
CA ARG A 160 1.39 11.52 8.09
C ARG A 160 0.85 12.65 8.95
N LEU A 161 0.29 13.69 8.32
CA LEU A 161 -0.29 14.83 9.03
C LEU A 161 -1.53 14.44 9.86
N GLN A 162 -2.32 13.48 9.36
CA GLN A 162 -3.50 12.98 10.06
C GLN A 162 -3.16 12.04 11.23
N SER A 163 -1.97 11.45 11.22
CA SER A 163 -1.50 10.50 12.25
C SER A 163 -0.64 11.16 13.33
N ALA A 164 -0.30 12.42 13.14
CA ALA A 164 0.45 13.22 14.10
C ALA A 164 -0.50 14.01 15.00
#